data_c028f51d27389720fa99d625a61d9047
#
_entry.id   c028f51d27389720fa99d625a61d9047
#
_cell.length_a   1.000
_cell.length_b   1.000
_cell.length_c   1.000
_cell.angle_alpha   90.00
_cell.angle_beta   90.00
_cell.angle_gamma   90.00
#
_symmetry.space_group_name_H-M   'P 1'
#
loop_
_entity.id
_entity.type
_entity.pdbx_description
1 polymer ?
#
loop_
_entity_poly.entity_id
_entity_poly.type
_entity_poly.pdbx_seq_one_letter_code
_entity_poly.pdbx_strand_id
1 'polypeptide(L)'
;MKKMRKFAWIFMAAMTVAGFSACSNSEDEDLPTGGDGGEGGNPSTPSVVVKDTIYQFNNIEAEYTPINELCPGWTHEIISPSDDDRTWQSKIFTSKTDGSVDKYIQATAHDSTDKNAGWAYDWWMISPALNVKDAAKKIFSFYSQGAYWQNSTKLEVYVMNEPKSTASSKVKLEVNLATEANANPVGSSPFGGWVASGNISLEGKGDIVYIGFHYTAEGGKSKSTTYCIDD
;
A
#
# COMPACT_ATOMS: atom_id res chain seq x y z
N MET A 1 31.48 9.85 -39.68
CA MET A 1 32.56 9.78 -38.67
C MET A 1 32.26 10.81 -37.60
N LYS A 2 31.76 10.42 -36.41
CA LYS A 2 31.67 11.27 -35.22
C LYS A 2 32.02 10.42 -34.01
N LYS A 3 33.01 10.89 -33.27
CA LYS A 3 33.75 10.21 -32.20
C LYS A 3 32.86 9.97 -30.96
N MET A 4 32.87 8.73 -30.48
CA MET A 4 32.44 8.37 -29.14
C MET A 4 33.39 8.93 -28.10
N ARG A 5 32.88 9.63 -27.11
CA ARG A 5 33.64 9.97 -25.90
C ARG A 5 33.19 9.01 -24.78
N LYS A 6 34.10 8.16 -24.36
CA LYS A 6 34.01 7.33 -23.16
C LYS A 6 34.23 8.22 -21.95
N PHE A 7 33.25 8.26 -21.02
CA PHE A 7 33.47 8.76 -19.67
C PHE A 7 33.50 7.56 -18.74
N ALA A 8 34.72 7.28 -18.22
CA ALA A 8 34.90 6.39 -17.09
C ALA A 8 34.63 7.18 -15.82
N TRP A 9 33.75 6.68 -14.96
CA TRP A 9 33.61 7.16 -13.60
C TRP A 9 34.05 6.07 -12.63
N ILE A 10 34.96 6.46 -11.79
CA ILE A 10 35.62 5.68 -10.76
C ILE A 10 34.61 5.50 -9.61
N PHE A 11 34.43 4.25 -9.25
CA PHE A 11 33.68 3.88 -8.04
C PHE A 11 34.49 4.19 -6.79
N MET A 12 33.96 5.00 -5.91
CA MET A 12 34.41 5.08 -4.53
C MET A 12 33.31 4.47 -3.67
N ALA A 13 33.57 3.29 -3.11
CA ALA A 13 32.71 2.61 -2.20
C ALA A 13 32.70 3.32 -0.85
N ALA A 14 31.59 3.85 -0.44
CA ALA A 14 31.29 4.16 0.95
C ALA A 14 30.09 3.30 1.36
N MET A 15 30.36 2.28 2.20
CA MET A 15 29.31 1.54 2.88
C MET A 15 28.69 2.44 3.94
N THR A 16 27.50 2.91 3.69
CA THR A 16 26.59 3.39 4.74
C THR A 16 25.41 2.42 4.75
N VAL A 17 25.25 1.73 5.88
CA VAL A 17 24.06 0.95 6.18
C VAL A 17 22.94 1.96 6.44
N ALA A 18 22.21 2.31 5.40
CA ALA A 18 20.94 3.01 5.50
C ALA A 18 19.84 1.95 5.43
N GLY A 19 19.09 1.79 6.48
CA GLY A 19 17.85 1.02 6.46
C GLY A 19 16.87 1.71 5.51
N PHE A 20 16.68 1.12 4.34
CA PHE A 20 15.77 1.65 3.34
C PHE A 20 14.33 1.31 3.72
N SER A 21 13.53 2.34 3.98
CA SER A 21 12.07 2.22 3.92
C SER A 21 11.69 2.14 2.43
N ALA A 22 11.22 0.99 1.99
CA ALA A 22 10.87 0.75 0.60
C ALA A 22 9.64 1.56 0.12
N CYS A 23 8.92 2.20 1.03
CA CYS A 23 7.62 2.81 0.78
C CYS A 23 7.50 4.28 1.18
N SER A 24 8.59 4.97 1.54
CA SER A 24 8.51 6.37 1.97
C SER A 24 9.56 7.22 1.28
N ASN A 25 9.14 8.21 0.51
CA ASN A 25 9.98 9.31 0.06
C ASN A 25 9.78 10.50 1.01
N SER A 26 10.64 10.59 2.02
CA SER A 26 10.81 11.85 2.77
C SER A 26 12.03 12.56 2.21
N GLU A 27 11.88 13.75 1.67
CA GLU A 27 13.01 14.65 1.40
C GLU A 27 13.52 15.13 2.76
N ASP A 28 14.71 14.65 3.15
CA ASP A 28 15.38 15.06 4.37
C ASP A 28 15.99 16.46 4.20
N GLU A 29 15.39 17.45 4.85
CA GLU A 29 16.11 18.66 5.25
C GLU A 29 16.55 18.51 6.71
N ASP A 30 17.85 18.46 6.89
CA ASP A 30 18.70 18.62 8.08
C ASP A 30 18.06 18.51 9.48
N LEU A 31 18.34 17.41 10.17
CA LEU A 31 18.18 17.27 11.61
C LEU A 31 19.53 17.54 12.32
N PRO A 32 19.54 18.37 13.40
CA PRO A 32 20.73 18.54 14.23
C PRO A 32 21.02 17.28 15.05
N THR A 33 22.26 16.81 14.96
CA THR A 33 22.83 15.71 15.72
C THR A 33 22.92 16.06 17.21
N GLY A 34 22.24 15.29 18.06
CA GLY A 34 22.48 15.26 19.51
C GLY A 34 22.49 13.81 19.95
N GLY A 35 23.67 13.31 20.35
CA GLY A 35 23.86 11.95 20.81
C GLY A 35 23.37 11.72 22.23
N ASP A 36 23.06 10.52 22.60
CA ASP A 36 23.78 9.74 23.62
C ASP A 36 23.19 8.32 23.71
N GLY A 37 24.03 7.36 24.09
CA GLY A 37 23.77 5.94 24.00
C GLY A 37 22.86 5.38 25.12
N GLY A 38 22.27 4.21 24.82
CA GLY A 38 21.54 3.39 25.79
C GLY A 38 21.02 2.10 25.14
N GLU A 39 21.70 0.99 25.40
CA GLU A 39 21.26 -0.36 25.08
C GLU A 39 19.96 -0.74 25.81
N GLY A 40 19.04 -1.37 25.11
CA GLY A 40 17.86 -1.99 25.71
C GLY A 40 16.81 -2.31 24.64
N GLY A 41 16.88 -3.53 24.07
CA GLY A 41 15.90 -4.01 23.10
C GLY A 41 14.49 -4.08 23.70
N ASN A 42 13.65 -3.16 23.30
CA ASN A 42 12.21 -3.20 23.54
C ASN A 42 11.52 -3.39 22.18
N PRO A 43 10.43 -4.16 22.06
CA PRO A 43 9.72 -4.30 20.80
C PRO A 43 9.37 -2.91 20.27
N SER A 44 9.82 -2.63 19.04
CA SER A 44 9.71 -1.33 18.40
C SER A 44 8.26 -0.82 18.44
N THR A 45 8.07 0.24 19.22
CA THR A 45 6.84 1.04 19.12
C THR A 45 6.70 1.49 17.66
N PRO A 46 5.55 1.30 17.02
CA PRO A 46 5.37 1.74 15.63
C PRO A 46 5.71 3.23 15.54
N SER A 47 6.57 3.60 14.60
CA SER A 47 6.91 5.00 14.38
C SER A 47 5.64 5.76 13.98
N VAL A 48 5.36 6.87 14.68
CA VAL A 48 4.20 7.72 14.37
C VAL A 48 4.60 8.69 13.25
N VAL A 49 3.83 8.71 12.17
CA VAL A 49 4.03 9.67 11.08
C VAL A 49 3.55 11.04 11.52
N VAL A 50 4.44 12.03 11.57
CA VAL A 50 4.16 13.39 12.10
C VAL A 50 4.20 14.49 11.05
N LYS A 51 4.51 14.16 9.80
CA LYS A 51 4.62 15.10 8.68
C LYS A 51 4.02 14.51 7.41
N ASP A 52 3.89 15.31 6.37
CA ASP A 52 3.42 14.87 5.06
C ASP A 52 4.27 13.67 4.58
N THR A 53 3.62 12.57 4.30
CA THR A 53 4.26 11.33 3.87
C THR A 53 3.51 10.78 2.67
N ILE A 54 4.25 10.39 1.64
CA ILE A 54 3.73 9.70 0.47
C ILE A 54 4.34 8.30 0.45
N TYR A 55 3.49 7.29 0.37
CA TYR A 55 3.89 5.89 0.22
C TYR A 55 3.89 5.51 -1.25
N GLN A 56 4.94 5.92 -1.96
CA GLN A 56 5.16 5.49 -3.34
C GLN A 56 5.86 4.12 -3.35
N PHE A 57 5.23 3.14 -3.94
CA PHE A 57 5.75 1.77 -3.98
C PHE A 57 6.85 1.55 -5.03
N ASN A 58 7.46 2.62 -5.53
CA ASN A 58 8.50 2.59 -6.57
C ASN A 58 9.73 1.72 -6.26
N ASN A 59 10.00 1.50 -4.99
CA ASN A 59 11.15 0.69 -4.53
C ASN A 59 10.84 -0.81 -4.38
N ILE A 60 9.64 -1.28 -4.77
CA ILE A 60 9.34 -2.70 -4.81
C ILE A 60 10.29 -3.41 -5.77
N GLU A 61 10.99 -4.46 -5.30
CA GLU A 61 11.94 -5.24 -6.09
C GLU A 61 11.38 -6.63 -6.44
N ALA A 62 10.40 -7.14 -5.68
CA ALA A 62 9.79 -8.45 -5.89
C ALA A 62 8.28 -8.37 -5.87
N GLU A 63 7.63 -9.21 -6.69
CA GLU A 63 6.17 -9.40 -6.66
C GLU A 63 5.77 -10.32 -5.51
N TYR A 64 4.51 -10.18 -5.07
CA TYR A 64 3.87 -11.04 -4.08
C TYR A 64 4.50 -11.01 -2.69
N THR A 65 5.20 -9.92 -2.37
CA THR A 65 5.73 -9.67 -1.02
C THR A 65 4.64 -8.98 -0.19
N PRO A 66 4.29 -9.50 1.00
CA PRO A 66 3.29 -8.88 1.88
C PRO A 66 3.65 -7.47 2.29
N ILE A 67 2.64 -6.60 2.45
CA ILE A 67 2.84 -5.17 2.73
C ILE A 67 3.67 -4.90 3.99
N ASN A 68 3.51 -5.70 5.03
CA ASN A 68 4.25 -5.57 6.29
C ASN A 68 5.75 -5.89 6.17
N GLU A 69 6.14 -6.64 5.14
CA GLU A 69 7.55 -6.92 4.82
C GLU A 69 8.17 -5.82 3.95
N LEU A 70 7.34 -5.14 3.15
CA LEU A 70 7.78 -4.09 2.24
C LEU A 70 7.91 -2.74 2.95
N CYS A 71 6.91 -2.40 3.77
CA CYS A 71 6.71 -1.05 4.29
C CYS A 71 6.72 -1.06 5.81
N PRO A 72 7.77 -0.56 6.47
CA PRO A 72 7.83 -0.48 7.92
C PRO A 72 6.61 0.23 8.52
N GLY A 73 6.04 -0.39 9.55
CA GLY A 73 4.88 0.14 10.26
C GLY A 73 3.52 -0.19 9.63
N TRP A 74 3.48 -0.64 8.37
CA TRP A 74 2.27 -1.22 7.82
C TRP A 74 2.05 -2.61 8.40
N THR A 75 0.80 -2.98 8.57
CA THR A 75 0.40 -4.33 9.02
C THR A 75 -0.64 -4.91 8.08
N HIS A 76 -0.76 -6.23 8.09
CA HIS A 76 -1.89 -6.90 7.47
C HIS A 76 -2.50 -7.90 8.45
N GLU A 77 -3.79 -8.20 8.27
CA GLU A 77 -4.47 -9.28 8.95
C GLU A 77 -5.22 -10.15 7.93
N ILE A 78 -5.05 -11.45 8.06
CA ILE A 78 -5.80 -12.47 7.31
C ILE A 78 -6.85 -13.04 8.27
N ILE A 79 -8.10 -12.62 8.14
CA ILE A 79 -9.19 -13.12 8.97
C ILE A 79 -9.67 -14.46 8.42
N SER A 80 -9.75 -14.57 7.10
CA SER A 80 -10.05 -15.81 6.39
C SER A 80 -9.51 -15.78 4.95
N PRO A 81 -9.22 -16.94 4.37
CA PRO A 81 -9.04 -18.22 5.02
C PRO A 81 -7.69 -18.29 5.75
N SER A 82 -7.58 -19.07 6.81
CA SER A 82 -6.32 -19.20 7.57
C SER A 82 -5.27 -20.04 6.84
N ASP A 83 -5.68 -20.84 5.87
CA ASP A 83 -4.81 -21.77 5.14
C ASP A 83 -4.23 -21.18 3.85
N ASP A 84 -4.54 -19.92 3.56
CA ASP A 84 -4.00 -19.19 2.41
C ASP A 84 -3.08 -18.07 2.93
N ASP A 85 -1.83 -18.08 2.51
CA ASP A 85 -0.83 -17.07 2.86
C ASP A 85 -0.92 -15.80 2.01
N ARG A 86 -1.80 -15.78 1.00
CA ARG A 86 -2.07 -14.57 0.22
C ARG A 86 -2.71 -13.49 1.08
N THR A 87 -2.38 -12.26 0.78
CA THR A 87 -2.85 -11.06 1.47
C THR A 87 -2.69 -9.84 0.56
N TRP A 88 -2.72 -8.65 1.11
CA TRP A 88 -2.27 -7.44 0.46
C TRP A 88 -0.77 -7.52 0.19
N GLN A 89 -0.39 -7.51 -1.07
CA GLN A 89 0.97 -7.82 -1.51
C GLN A 89 1.39 -6.97 -2.71
N SER A 90 2.70 -6.86 -2.90
CA SER A 90 3.29 -6.12 -4.01
C SER A 90 2.95 -6.70 -5.37
N LYS A 91 2.88 -5.80 -6.35
CA LYS A 91 2.80 -6.12 -7.77
C LYS A 91 3.70 -5.20 -8.57
N ILE A 92 4.39 -5.79 -9.56
CA ILE A 92 5.17 -5.07 -10.56
C ILE A 92 4.52 -5.34 -11.92
N PHE A 93 4.02 -4.31 -12.56
CA PHE A 93 3.42 -4.42 -13.88
C PHE A 93 4.31 -3.72 -14.91
N THR A 94 4.66 -4.43 -15.96
CA THR A 94 5.38 -3.83 -17.11
C THR A 94 4.45 -3.75 -18.30
N SER A 95 4.20 -2.55 -18.76
CA SER A 95 3.40 -2.28 -19.94
C SER A 95 4.05 -2.87 -21.19
N LYS A 96 3.30 -3.66 -21.94
CA LYS A 96 3.76 -4.22 -23.22
C LYS A 96 3.77 -3.20 -24.35
N THR A 97 3.11 -2.06 -24.15
CA THR A 97 2.96 -1.02 -25.18
C THR A 97 4.18 -0.10 -25.23
N ASP A 98 4.67 0.32 -24.08
CA ASP A 98 5.73 1.34 -23.97
C ASP A 98 6.88 0.94 -23.02
N GLY A 99 6.77 -0.23 -22.37
CA GLY A 99 7.78 -0.70 -21.44
C GLY A 99 7.77 0.02 -20.08
N SER A 100 6.79 0.88 -19.81
CA SER A 100 6.65 1.52 -18.51
C SER A 100 6.41 0.49 -17.42
N VAL A 101 6.97 0.76 -16.23
CA VAL A 101 6.84 -0.11 -15.06
C VAL A 101 6.01 0.62 -14.02
N ASP A 102 4.98 -0.05 -13.55
CA ASP A 102 4.10 0.39 -12.48
C ASP A 102 4.21 -0.56 -11.30
N LYS A 103 4.27 -0.05 -10.07
CA LYS A 103 4.49 -0.81 -8.85
C LYS A 103 3.50 -0.37 -7.79
N TYR A 104 2.74 -1.31 -7.27
CA TYR A 104 1.62 -1.02 -6.37
C TYR A 104 1.35 -2.19 -5.43
N ILE A 105 0.44 -2.01 -4.50
CA ILE A 105 -0.06 -3.08 -3.62
C ILE A 105 -1.41 -3.56 -4.15
N GLN A 106 -1.59 -4.88 -4.19
CA GLN A 106 -2.84 -5.49 -4.66
C GLN A 106 -3.41 -6.49 -3.67
N ALA A 107 -4.73 -6.66 -3.73
CA ALA A 107 -5.47 -7.78 -3.17
C ALA A 107 -6.26 -8.49 -4.26
N THR A 108 -6.16 -9.83 -4.32
CA THR A 108 -6.93 -10.65 -5.26
C THR A 108 -7.15 -12.05 -4.72
N ALA A 109 -8.39 -12.47 -4.66
CA ALA A 109 -8.77 -13.85 -4.31
C ALA A 109 -8.85 -14.77 -5.55
N HIS A 110 -8.46 -14.28 -6.74
CA HIS A 110 -8.46 -15.06 -7.97
C HIS A 110 -7.44 -16.20 -7.90
N ASP A 111 -7.86 -17.40 -8.29
CA ASP A 111 -6.99 -18.55 -8.54
C ASP A 111 -7.33 -19.16 -9.90
N SER A 112 -6.36 -19.15 -10.82
CA SER A 112 -6.55 -19.67 -12.18
C SER A 112 -6.81 -21.19 -12.22
N THR A 113 -6.45 -21.89 -11.15
CA THR A 113 -6.64 -23.35 -11.00
C THR A 113 -7.90 -23.71 -10.22
N ASP A 114 -8.61 -22.71 -9.73
CA ASP A 114 -9.86 -22.84 -8.96
C ASP A 114 -9.73 -23.64 -7.63
N LYS A 115 -8.52 -23.79 -7.12
CA LYS A 115 -8.25 -24.55 -5.88
C LYS A 115 -8.91 -23.95 -4.65
N ASN A 116 -9.16 -22.64 -4.66
CA ASN A 116 -9.78 -21.89 -3.59
C ASN A 116 -11.26 -21.58 -3.85
N ALA A 117 -11.91 -22.32 -4.76
CA ALA A 117 -13.33 -22.12 -5.05
C ALA A 117 -14.18 -22.27 -3.80
N GLY A 118 -15.05 -21.30 -3.57
CA GLY A 118 -15.95 -21.27 -2.40
C GLY A 118 -15.30 -20.81 -1.09
N TRP A 119 -14.04 -20.46 -1.09
CA TRP A 119 -13.40 -19.83 0.07
C TRP A 119 -13.89 -18.38 0.23
N ALA A 120 -14.08 -17.95 1.48
CA ALA A 120 -14.38 -16.56 1.80
C ALA A 120 -13.10 -15.85 2.21
N TYR A 121 -12.77 -14.77 1.52
CA TYR A 121 -11.61 -13.96 1.80
C TYR A 121 -11.98 -12.71 2.58
N ASP A 122 -11.23 -12.44 3.64
CA ASP A 122 -11.37 -11.28 4.51
C ASP A 122 -9.96 -10.84 4.94
N TRP A 123 -9.45 -9.80 4.30
CA TRP A 123 -8.09 -9.30 4.47
C TRP A 123 -8.08 -7.81 4.80
N TRP A 124 -7.21 -7.45 5.70
CA TRP A 124 -6.94 -6.07 6.05
C TRP A 124 -5.50 -5.67 5.73
N MET A 125 -5.34 -4.46 5.18
CA MET A 125 -4.09 -3.72 5.12
C MET A 125 -4.27 -2.47 5.96
N ILE A 126 -3.36 -2.23 6.91
CA ILE A 126 -3.52 -1.16 7.90
C ILE A 126 -2.26 -0.30 7.93
N SER A 127 -2.44 1.01 7.81
CA SER A 127 -1.36 1.98 7.79
C SER A 127 -0.59 2.05 9.12
N PRO A 128 0.63 2.63 9.12
CA PRO A 128 1.24 3.12 10.34
C PRO A 128 0.34 4.10 11.09
N ALA A 129 0.69 4.39 12.35
CA ALA A 129 0.03 5.41 13.13
C ALA A 129 0.22 6.80 12.49
N LEU A 130 -0.88 7.52 12.28
CA LEU A 130 -0.90 8.87 11.72
C LEU A 130 -1.17 9.86 12.84
N ASN A 131 -0.25 10.81 13.06
CA ASN A 131 -0.46 11.91 14.01
C ASN A 131 -1.31 13.02 13.37
N VAL A 132 -2.61 12.91 13.52
CA VAL A 132 -3.58 13.88 13.00
C VAL A 132 -3.61 15.15 13.85
N LYS A 133 -3.28 15.05 15.16
CA LYS A 133 -3.29 16.19 16.07
C LYS A 133 -2.37 17.30 15.57
N ASP A 134 -1.14 16.95 15.21
CA ASP A 134 -0.09 17.90 14.87
C ASP A 134 0.02 18.16 13.36
N ALA A 135 -0.77 17.45 12.54
CA ALA A 135 -0.79 17.62 11.10
C ALA A 135 -1.33 19.01 10.71
N ALA A 136 -0.60 19.71 9.83
CA ALA A 136 -1.03 21.00 9.29
C ALA A 136 -2.28 20.86 8.41
N LYS A 137 -2.38 19.77 7.66
CA LYS A 137 -3.57 19.38 6.91
C LYS A 137 -3.98 17.98 7.37
N LYS A 138 -5.18 17.85 7.89
CA LYS A 138 -5.74 16.60 8.41
C LYS A 138 -6.48 15.87 7.31
N ILE A 139 -5.76 15.52 6.27
CA ILE A 139 -6.30 14.82 5.10
C ILE A 139 -5.37 13.66 4.71
N PHE A 140 -5.95 12.64 4.07
CA PHE A 140 -5.20 11.67 3.28
C PHE A 140 -5.88 11.48 1.92
N SER A 141 -5.17 10.88 0.99
CA SER A 141 -5.65 10.48 -0.32
C SER A 141 -4.87 9.26 -0.80
N PHE A 142 -5.39 8.58 -1.79
CA PHE A 142 -4.76 7.45 -2.46
C PHE A 142 -5.36 7.28 -3.86
N TYR A 143 -4.72 6.44 -4.66
CA TYR A 143 -5.30 5.98 -5.90
C TYR A 143 -5.72 4.52 -5.78
N SER A 144 -6.84 4.18 -6.39
CA SER A 144 -7.28 2.79 -6.53
C SER A 144 -7.45 2.43 -8.00
N GLN A 145 -7.21 1.17 -8.31
CA GLN A 145 -7.43 0.58 -9.63
C GLN A 145 -8.11 -0.78 -9.44
N GLY A 146 -8.84 -1.26 -10.42
CA GLY A 146 -9.44 -2.59 -10.33
C GLY A 146 -9.60 -3.27 -11.67
N ALA A 147 -9.77 -4.60 -11.60
CA ALA A 147 -10.00 -5.44 -12.76
C ALA A 147 -10.88 -6.65 -12.42
N TYR A 148 -11.49 -7.26 -13.44
CA TYR A 148 -12.29 -8.49 -13.31
C TYR A 148 -13.49 -8.33 -12.36
N TRP A 149 -14.23 -7.25 -12.54
CA TRP A 149 -15.30 -6.79 -11.65
C TRP A 149 -16.31 -7.86 -11.26
N GLN A 150 -16.49 -8.03 -9.95
CA GLN A 150 -17.43 -8.97 -9.34
C GLN A 150 -18.20 -8.28 -8.20
N ASN A 151 -19.52 -8.37 -8.23
CA ASN A 151 -20.38 -7.73 -7.22
C ASN A 151 -20.20 -8.28 -5.80
N SER A 152 -19.68 -9.50 -5.66
CA SER A 152 -19.37 -10.13 -4.37
C SER A 152 -18.12 -9.57 -3.72
N THR A 153 -17.24 -8.93 -4.49
CA THR A 153 -16.00 -8.34 -3.94
C THR A 153 -16.27 -6.93 -3.43
N LYS A 154 -15.73 -6.64 -2.25
CA LYS A 154 -15.78 -5.30 -1.67
C LYS A 154 -14.39 -4.83 -1.29
N LEU A 155 -14.12 -3.56 -1.53
CA LEU A 155 -13.06 -2.79 -0.93
C LEU A 155 -13.70 -1.69 -0.09
N GLU A 156 -13.37 -1.64 1.18
CA GLU A 156 -13.85 -0.63 2.11
C GLU A 156 -12.68 0.03 2.82
N VAL A 157 -12.81 1.31 3.13
CA VAL A 157 -11.76 2.08 3.80
C VAL A 157 -12.28 2.57 5.15
N TYR A 158 -11.45 2.43 6.17
CA TYR A 158 -11.80 2.77 7.54
C TYR A 158 -10.77 3.68 8.18
N VAL A 159 -11.21 4.57 9.06
CA VAL A 159 -10.36 5.18 10.07
C VAL A 159 -10.56 4.46 11.40
N MET A 160 -9.45 4.14 12.08
CA MET A 160 -9.44 3.30 13.27
C MET A 160 -8.54 3.90 14.36
N ASN A 161 -8.81 3.56 15.61
CA ASN A 161 -7.99 3.99 16.77
C ASN A 161 -6.90 2.98 17.14
N GLU A 162 -6.89 1.80 16.54
CA GLU A 162 -5.93 0.71 16.77
C GLU A 162 -5.58 0.02 15.46
N PRO A 163 -4.34 -0.49 15.27
CA PRO A 163 -3.91 -1.15 14.04
C PRO A 163 -4.37 -2.61 13.96
N LYS A 164 -5.67 -2.85 14.10
CA LYS A 164 -6.27 -4.19 14.04
C LYS A 164 -7.72 -4.15 13.57
N SER A 165 -8.17 -5.19 12.89
CA SER A 165 -9.54 -5.34 12.38
C SER A 165 -10.61 -5.26 13.49
N THR A 166 -10.23 -5.64 14.72
CA THR A 166 -11.08 -5.62 15.91
C THR A 166 -10.96 -4.32 16.72
N ALA A 167 -10.44 -3.24 16.12
CA ALA A 167 -10.30 -1.94 16.77
C ALA A 167 -11.61 -1.50 17.44
N SER A 168 -11.51 -0.96 18.66
CA SER A 168 -12.66 -0.56 19.47
C SER A 168 -13.42 0.62 18.88
N SER A 169 -12.76 1.45 18.08
CA SER A 169 -13.36 2.48 17.26
C SER A 169 -12.93 2.31 15.81
N LYS A 170 -13.87 2.00 14.94
CA LYS A 170 -13.69 1.78 13.51
C LYS A 170 -14.84 2.42 12.76
N VAL A 171 -14.53 3.42 11.95
CA VAL A 171 -15.53 4.18 11.18
C VAL A 171 -15.23 4.03 9.69
N LYS A 172 -16.20 3.49 8.95
CA LYS A 172 -16.10 3.43 7.49
C LYS A 172 -16.09 4.83 6.92
N LEU A 173 -15.23 5.06 5.94
CA LEU A 173 -15.10 6.31 5.23
C LEU A 173 -15.81 6.22 3.88
N GLU A 174 -16.50 7.28 3.53
CA GLU A 174 -17.03 7.45 2.17
C GLU A 174 -15.90 8.00 1.29
N VAL A 175 -15.41 7.15 0.39
CA VAL A 175 -14.27 7.45 -0.48
C VAL A 175 -14.63 7.11 -1.93
N ASN A 176 -14.03 7.81 -2.88
CA ASN A 176 -14.14 7.47 -4.29
C ASN A 176 -13.18 6.33 -4.61
N LEU A 177 -13.72 5.15 -4.89
CA LEU A 177 -12.96 3.96 -5.27
C LEU A 177 -13.13 3.66 -6.76
N ALA A 178 -12.16 2.96 -7.33
CA ALA A 178 -12.29 2.39 -8.66
C ALA A 178 -13.49 1.43 -8.71
N THR A 179 -14.29 1.57 -9.74
CA THR A 179 -15.43 0.73 -10.07
C THR A 179 -15.43 0.43 -11.56
N GLU A 180 -16.19 -0.55 -11.99
CA GLU A 180 -16.36 -0.84 -13.42
C GLU A 180 -16.83 0.40 -14.22
N ALA A 181 -17.62 1.26 -13.58
CA ALA A 181 -18.20 2.44 -14.22
C ALA A 181 -17.23 3.62 -14.37
N ASN A 182 -16.29 3.81 -13.42
CA ASN A 182 -15.41 4.99 -13.39
C ASN A 182 -13.94 4.71 -13.74
N ALA A 183 -13.52 3.44 -13.77
CA ALA A 183 -12.13 3.06 -13.98
C ALA A 183 -11.68 3.06 -15.44
N ASN A 184 -12.51 3.41 -16.38
CA ASN A 184 -12.23 3.56 -17.83
C ASN A 184 -11.08 2.67 -18.33
N PRO A 185 -11.36 1.48 -18.87
CA PRO A 185 -10.30 0.57 -19.33
C PRO A 185 -9.40 1.25 -20.35
N VAL A 186 -8.09 1.04 -20.25
CA VAL A 186 -7.11 1.56 -21.19
C VAL A 186 -6.77 0.46 -22.20
N GLY A 187 -7.19 0.65 -23.45
CA GLY A 187 -6.96 -0.31 -24.52
C GLY A 187 -7.66 -1.65 -24.26
N SER A 188 -6.92 -2.76 -24.42
CA SER A 188 -7.42 -4.12 -24.19
C SER A 188 -7.11 -4.66 -22.78
N SER A 189 -6.58 -3.83 -21.88
CA SER A 189 -6.29 -4.23 -20.50
C SER A 189 -7.58 -4.49 -19.74
N PRO A 190 -7.69 -5.54 -18.95
CA PRO A 190 -8.80 -5.72 -18.02
C PRO A 190 -8.74 -4.72 -16.85
N PHE A 191 -7.56 -4.14 -16.61
CA PHE A 191 -7.37 -3.09 -15.63
C PHE A 191 -7.82 -1.75 -16.21
N GLY A 192 -8.61 -1.03 -15.44
CA GLY A 192 -8.97 0.36 -15.74
C GLY A 192 -7.83 1.32 -15.45
N GLY A 193 -8.10 2.61 -15.60
CA GLY A 193 -7.20 3.66 -15.12
C GLY A 193 -7.23 3.78 -13.60
N TRP A 194 -6.22 4.44 -13.05
CA TRP A 194 -6.18 4.82 -11.65
C TRP A 194 -7.26 5.87 -11.32
N VAL A 195 -7.96 5.65 -10.24
CA VAL A 195 -9.04 6.52 -9.74
C VAL A 195 -8.61 7.13 -8.42
N ALA A 196 -8.53 8.46 -8.37
CA ALA A 196 -8.19 9.19 -7.15
C ALA A 196 -9.33 9.10 -6.13
N SER A 197 -9.00 8.82 -4.87
CA SER A 197 -9.94 8.83 -3.76
C SER A 197 -10.53 10.23 -3.47
N GLY A 198 -9.82 11.26 -3.92
CA GLY A 198 -10.02 12.63 -3.46
C GLY A 198 -9.41 12.87 -2.07
N ASN A 199 -9.50 14.11 -1.61
CA ASN A 199 -9.03 14.47 -0.28
C ASN A 199 -10.04 14.01 0.79
N ILE A 200 -9.60 13.16 1.70
CA ILE A 200 -10.42 12.57 2.76
C ILE A 200 -10.06 13.23 4.08
N SER A 201 -11.02 13.87 4.75
CA SER A 201 -10.79 14.56 6.01
C SER A 201 -10.65 13.59 7.18
N LEU A 202 -9.60 13.78 7.97
CA LEU A 202 -9.36 13.13 9.25
C LEU A 202 -9.71 14.03 10.45
N GLU A 203 -10.27 15.23 10.22
CA GLU A 203 -10.67 16.11 11.30
C GLU A 203 -11.71 15.45 12.22
N GLY A 204 -11.48 15.55 13.52
CA GLY A 204 -12.38 14.94 14.53
C GLY A 204 -12.34 13.42 14.59
N LYS A 205 -11.44 12.75 13.86
CA LYS A 205 -11.33 11.29 13.89
C LYS A 205 -10.44 10.74 15.01
N GLY A 206 -9.65 11.60 15.65
CA GLY A 206 -8.75 11.28 16.75
C GLY A 206 -7.41 11.99 16.62
N ASP A 207 -6.61 11.96 17.68
CA ASP A 207 -5.25 12.55 17.68
C ASP A 207 -4.26 11.67 16.92
N ILE A 208 -4.34 10.36 17.15
CA ILE A 208 -3.61 9.30 16.43
C ILE A 208 -4.65 8.37 15.81
N VAL A 209 -4.51 8.11 14.51
CA VAL A 209 -5.42 7.23 13.77
C VAL A 209 -4.65 6.27 12.86
N TYR A 210 -5.34 5.26 12.39
CA TYR A 210 -4.87 4.30 11.39
C TYR A 210 -5.87 4.23 10.24
N ILE A 211 -5.40 4.05 9.02
CA ILE A 211 -6.25 3.81 7.87
C ILE A 211 -6.24 2.33 7.55
N GLY A 212 -7.41 1.70 7.53
CA GLY A 212 -7.58 0.30 7.19
C GLY A 212 -8.24 0.15 5.81
N PHE A 213 -7.61 -0.65 4.95
CA PHE A 213 -8.17 -1.10 3.68
C PHE A 213 -8.67 -2.54 3.86
N HIS A 214 -9.96 -2.73 3.77
CA HIS A 214 -10.63 -4.00 4.00
C HIS A 214 -11.11 -4.60 2.69
N TYR A 215 -10.54 -5.73 2.33
CA TYR A 215 -10.89 -6.48 1.13
C TYR A 215 -11.67 -7.74 1.51
N THR A 216 -12.85 -7.92 0.93
CA THR A 216 -13.62 -9.16 1.05
C THR A 216 -14.02 -9.69 -0.32
N ALA A 217 -13.90 -11.01 -0.51
CA ALA A 217 -14.18 -11.64 -1.80
C ALA A 217 -14.54 -13.12 -1.65
N GLU A 218 -15.12 -13.68 -2.71
CA GLU A 218 -15.22 -15.11 -2.91
C GLU A 218 -14.00 -15.60 -3.71
N GLY A 219 -13.39 -16.72 -3.28
CA GLY A 219 -12.29 -17.37 -3.99
C GLY A 219 -12.75 -18.13 -5.21
N GLY A 220 -11.83 -18.34 -6.14
CA GLY A 220 -12.03 -19.11 -7.34
C GLY A 220 -11.72 -18.36 -8.63
N LYS A 221 -11.78 -19.09 -9.73
CA LYS A 221 -11.54 -18.53 -11.04
C LYS A 221 -12.66 -17.56 -11.43
N SER A 222 -12.29 -16.31 -11.72
CA SER A 222 -13.23 -15.26 -12.12
C SER A 222 -14.35 -14.99 -11.09
N LYS A 223 -14.05 -15.12 -9.79
CA LYS A 223 -15.00 -14.90 -8.69
C LYS A 223 -14.70 -13.63 -7.87
N SER A 224 -13.57 -12.99 -8.13
CA SER A 224 -13.18 -11.80 -7.38
C SER A 224 -12.67 -10.68 -8.28
N THR A 225 -12.97 -9.46 -7.90
CA THR A 225 -12.28 -8.27 -8.40
C THR A 225 -10.88 -8.22 -7.81
N THR A 226 -9.89 -7.93 -8.63
CA THR A 226 -8.56 -7.51 -8.15
C THR A 226 -8.60 -6.03 -7.87
N TYR A 227 -8.22 -5.61 -6.67
CA TYR A 227 -8.02 -4.21 -6.33
C TYR A 227 -6.54 -3.89 -6.14
N CYS A 228 -6.13 -2.72 -6.61
CA CYS A 228 -4.79 -2.17 -6.47
C CYS A 228 -4.86 -0.81 -5.77
N ILE A 229 -3.86 -0.52 -4.94
CA ILE A 229 -3.73 0.74 -4.19
C ILE A 229 -2.33 1.29 -4.44
N ASP A 230 -2.23 2.62 -4.63
CA ASP A 230 -1.00 3.37 -4.81
C ASP A 230 -1.10 4.78 -4.26
N ASP A 231 0.05 5.44 -3.92
CA ASP A 231 0.24 6.84 -3.43
C ASP A 231 -0.44 7.19 -2.08
#